data_e1a33ec59a7cb9ceb03533f8eafa291a
#
_entry.id   e1a33ec59a7cb9ceb03533f8eafa291a
#
_cell.length_a   1.000
_cell.length_b   1.000
_cell.length_c   1.000
_cell.angle_alpha   90.00
_cell.angle_beta   90.00
_cell.angle_gamma   90.00
#
_symmetry.space_group_name_H-M   'P 1'
#
loop_
_entity.id
_entity.type
_entity.pdbx_description
1 polymer ?
#
loop_
_entity_poly.entity_id
_entity_poly.type
_entity_poly.pdbx_seq_one_letter_code
_entity_poly.pdbx_strand_id
1 'polypeptide(L)'
;GKANLSAIYSLNYLVGSLNSPGGLIFNPAPPTDDLQEVENNLNIGSMSDWRDLVRDMEDGKVQALLIDGADLAYGLPESIGFKDASYNVPLIFSFANTINETSAMADLILPKNSPLEDWGTDVPMAGPGYQVVGFQQPVVRPFFEDRGEELGTKSVSDSLMGIAAKLELELGLEGTTFKDVVENGARQLFELSRGSVKARDFRAFWTGVLQRGGWWDTTSIVSSVKPAVRKLPEQIADPEFAGPDGANTFNLIPFSSSSLGEGENAHLPWMQAMPDPITSATWQTWIEINNKTAEQLQITEGDVIKVLSAQGTGKSSTEGIRVIAYPHPGIPPGVVSIPIGQGHTQGGRYSKDRGANVMSILSSKLDSETGSLAWGSTKVKLEKMDDWKRLPKFENSKPDLARDSDHKIIKITPIKEKH
;
A
#
# COMPACT_ATOMS: atom_id res chain seq x y z
N GLY A 1 -15.89 8.91 0.73
CA GLY A 1 -14.81 9.18 -0.15
C GLY A 1 -14.84 10.58 -0.72
N LYS A 2 -15.13 10.71 -1.99
CA LYS A 2 -15.03 11.97 -2.77
C LYS A 2 -15.85 13.11 -2.18
N ALA A 3 -17.07 12.86 -1.70
CA ALA A 3 -17.92 13.89 -1.07
C ALA A 3 -17.24 14.53 0.16
N ASN A 4 -16.60 13.73 1.02
CA ASN A 4 -15.86 14.26 2.18
C ASN A 4 -14.66 15.10 1.76
N LEU A 5 -13.86 14.63 0.79
CA LEU A 5 -12.72 15.38 0.26
C LEU A 5 -13.18 16.71 -0.35
N SER A 6 -14.28 16.70 -1.12
CA SER A 6 -14.84 17.90 -1.72
C SER A 6 -15.35 18.89 -0.65
N ALA A 7 -15.96 18.39 0.43
CA ALA A 7 -16.40 19.22 1.54
C ALA A 7 -15.23 19.87 2.29
N ILE A 8 -14.18 19.08 2.60
CA ILE A 8 -12.96 19.58 3.26
C ILE A 8 -12.24 20.61 2.37
N TYR A 9 -12.10 20.30 1.07
CA TYR A 9 -11.52 21.24 0.11
C TYR A 9 -12.32 22.56 0.05
N SER A 10 -13.65 22.47 -0.01
CA SER A 10 -14.53 23.65 -0.06
C SER A 10 -14.43 24.50 1.20
N LEU A 11 -14.30 23.89 2.39
CA LEU A 11 -14.06 24.62 3.63
C LEU A 11 -12.72 25.37 3.58
N ASN A 12 -11.65 24.71 3.13
CA ASN A 12 -10.33 25.34 2.96
C ASN A 12 -10.38 26.49 1.94
N TYR A 13 -11.15 26.34 0.87
CA TYR A 13 -11.38 27.40 -0.09
C TYR A 13 -12.08 28.60 0.55
N LEU A 14 -13.17 28.37 1.29
CA LEU A 14 -13.98 29.41 1.92
C LEU A 14 -13.19 30.24 2.94
N VAL A 15 -12.30 29.60 3.71
CA VAL A 15 -11.48 30.31 4.71
C VAL A 15 -10.20 30.89 4.11
N GLY A 16 -9.97 30.74 2.79
CA GLY A 16 -8.82 31.30 2.10
C GLY A 16 -7.49 30.58 2.41
N SER A 17 -7.52 29.34 2.86
CA SER A 17 -6.32 28.59 3.24
C SER A 17 -5.62 27.89 2.06
N LEU A 18 -6.19 27.95 0.84
CA LEU A 18 -5.57 27.34 -0.34
C LEU A 18 -4.47 28.25 -0.90
N ASN A 19 -3.30 27.70 -1.14
CA ASN A 19 -2.08 28.40 -1.60
C ASN A 19 -1.66 29.57 -0.68
N SER A 20 -1.95 29.48 0.60
CA SER A 20 -1.55 30.46 1.60
C SER A 20 -0.63 29.82 2.66
N PRO A 21 0.31 30.61 3.25
CA PRO A 21 1.18 30.12 4.31
C PRO A 21 0.38 29.51 5.48
N GLY A 22 0.73 28.28 5.89
CA GLY A 22 0.01 27.55 6.93
C GLY A 22 -1.26 26.84 6.46
N GLY A 23 -1.62 26.96 5.19
CA GLY A 23 -2.76 26.28 4.58
C GLY A 23 -2.33 25.13 3.66
N LEU A 24 -3.21 24.75 2.74
CA LEU A 24 -2.96 23.75 1.72
C LEU A 24 -2.21 24.38 0.54
N ILE A 25 -1.01 23.88 0.25
CA ILE A 25 -0.18 24.35 -0.86
C ILE A 25 -0.21 23.29 -1.95
N PHE A 26 -0.50 23.72 -3.18
CA PHE A 26 -0.42 22.83 -4.33
C PHE A 26 1.05 22.66 -4.75
N ASN A 27 1.43 21.45 -5.12
CA ASN A 27 2.74 21.24 -5.70
C ASN A 27 2.83 21.98 -7.03
N PRO A 28 3.98 22.60 -7.33
CA PRO A 28 4.24 23.11 -8.66
C PRO A 28 4.37 21.95 -9.66
N ALA A 29 4.14 22.25 -10.93
CA ALA A 29 4.43 21.30 -12.00
C ALA A 29 5.90 20.84 -11.97
N PRO A 30 6.20 19.62 -12.47
CA PRO A 30 7.58 19.17 -12.63
C PRO A 30 8.45 20.18 -13.37
N PRO A 31 9.77 20.21 -13.09
CA PRO A 31 10.64 21.31 -13.57
C PRO A 31 10.96 21.26 -15.06
N THR A 32 10.79 20.14 -15.73
CA THR A 32 11.11 19.95 -17.15
C THR A 32 9.87 19.48 -17.92
N ASP A 33 9.85 19.75 -19.23
CA ASP A 33 8.72 19.39 -20.10
C ASP A 33 8.55 17.88 -20.18
N ASP A 34 9.63 17.11 -20.25
CA ASP A 34 9.60 15.64 -20.28
C ASP A 34 8.97 15.07 -19.01
N LEU A 35 9.32 15.59 -17.84
CA LEU A 35 8.71 15.15 -16.57
C LEU A 35 7.23 15.56 -16.49
N GLN A 36 6.84 16.69 -17.05
CA GLN A 36 5.44 17.10 -17.16
C GLN A 36 4.66 16.19 -18.12
N GLU A 37 5.28 15.78 -19.21
CA GLU A 37 4.67 14.85 -20.18
C GLU A 37 4.44 13.48 -19.52
N VAL A 38 5.42 12.97 -18.78
CA VAL A 38 5.26 11.72 -18.02
C VAL A 38 4.12 11.81 -17.01
N GLU A 39 4.04 12.91 -16.23
CA GLU A 39 2.95 13.12 -15.26
C GLU A 39 1.58 13.16 -15.95
N ASN A 40 1.47 13.85 -17.08
CA ASN A 40 0.21 14.00 -17.83
C ASN A 40 -0.24 12.67 -18.46
N ASN A 41 0.69 11.79 -18.82
CA ASN A 41 0.42 10.49 -19.43
C ASN A 41 0.31 9.36 -18.41
N LEU A 42 0.59 9.63 -17.12
CA LEU A 42 0.46 8.63 -16.06
C LEU A 42 -1.02 8.26 -15.86
N ASN A 43 -1.39 7.08 -16.28
CA ASN A 43 -2.72 6.53 -16.04
C ASN A 43 -2.69 5.65 -14.79
N ILE A 44 -3.20 6.18 -13.68
CA ILE A 44 -3.37 5.41 -12.45
C ILE A 44 -4.70 4.68 -12.53
N GLY A 45 -4.64 3.38 -12.74
CA GLY A 45 -5.83 2.52 -12.79
C GLY A 45 -6.59 2.51 -11.46
N SER A 46 -7.91 2.44 -11.56
CA SER A 46 -8.82 2.25 -10.42
C SER A 46 -9.13 0.76 -10.23
N MET A 47 -9.88 0.41 -9.19
CA MET A 47 -10.35 -0.97 -9.03
C MET A 47 -11.34 -1.38 -10.15
N SER A 48 -12.03 -0.42 -10.78
CA SER A 48 -12.85 -0.71 -11.96
C SER A 48 -12.00 -1.18 -13.15
N ASP A 49 -10.81 -0.60 -13.33
CA ASP A 49 -9.90 -1.00 -14.41
C ASP A 49 -9.36 -2.42 -14.17
N TRP A 50 -9.10 -2.80 -12.90
CA TRP A 50 -8.77 -4.19 -12.57
C TRP A 50 -9.89 -5.17 -12.91
N ARG A 51 -11.14 -4.81 -12.66
CA ARG A 51 -12.30 -5.63 -13.07
C ARG A 51 -12.43 -5.75 -14.57
N ASP A 52 -12.16 -4.66 -15.29
CA ASP A 52 -12.17 -4.65 -16.76
C ASP A 52 -11.03 -5.51 -17.31
N LEU A 53 -9.83 -5.44 -16.72
CA LEU A 53 -8.71 -6.32 -17.07
C LEU A 53 -9.08 -7.80 -16.85
N VAL A 54 -9.65 -8.14 -15.68
CA VAL A 54 -10.05 -9.52 -15.38
C VAL A 54 -11.06 -10.03 -16.42
N ARG A 55 -12.05 -9.23 -16.78
CA ARG A 55 -13.00 -9.58 -17.84
C ARG A 55 -12.31 -9.78 -19.19
N ASP A 56 -11.37 -8.91 -19.56
CA ASP A 56 -10.61 -9.07 -20.80
C ASP A 56 -9.71 -10.31 -20.80
N MET A 57 -9.20 -10.72 -19.63
CA MET A 57 -8.51 -11.99 -19.45
C MET A 57 -9.46 -13.17 -19.64
N GLU A 58 -10.65 -13.15 -19.04
CA GLU A 58 -11.69 -14.17 -19.22
C GLU A 58 -12.12 -14.32 -20.68
N ASP A 59 -12.23 -13.19 -21.39
CA ASP A 59 -12.58 -13.14 -22.81
C ASP A 59 -11.41 -13.54 -23.75
N GLY A 60 -10.22 -13.85 -23.23
CA GLY A 60 -9.02 -14.22 -24.00
C GLY A 60 -8.40 -13.08 -24.81
N LYS A 61 -8.71 -11.82 -24.47
CA LYS A 61 -8.17 -10.64 -25.15
C LYS A 61 -6.76 -10.31 -24.71
N VAL A 62 -6.36 -10.72 -23.48
CA VAL A 62 -5.03 -10.50 -22.92
C VAL A 62 -4.12 -11.65 -23.35
N GLN A 63 -3.15 -11.37 -24.21
CA GLN A 63 -2.21 -12.37 -24.73
C GLN A 63 -0.93 -12.50 -23.89
N ALA A 64 -0.54 -11.43 -23.23
CA ALA A 64 0.60 -11.43 -22.32
C ALA A 64 0.33 -10.45 -21.17
N LEU A 65 0.71 -10.84 -19.96
CA LEU A 65 0.61 -10.02 -18.76
C LEU A 65 2.00 -9.87 -18.14
N LEU A 66 2.48 -8.63 -18.00
CA LEU A 66 3.73 -8.30 -17.34
C LEU A 66 3.42 -7.65 -15.99
N ILE A 67 3.95 -8.22 -14.91
CA ILE A 67 3.65 -7.79 -13.55
C ILE A 67 4.94 -7.38 -12.85
N ASP A 68 4.97 -6.14 -12.37
CA ASP A 68 6.04 -5.63 -11.53
C ASP A 68 5.48 -5.03 -10.24
N GLY A 69 6.04 -5.44 -9.10
CA GLY A 69 5.78 -4.84 -7.79
C GLY A 69 4.36 -5.06 -7.22
N ALA A 70 3.51 -5.86 -7.89
CA ALA A 70 2.15 -6.11 -7.44
C ALA A 70 1.92 -7.59 -7.12
N ASP A 71 1.25 -7.87 -6.02
CA ASP A 71 0.75 -9.20 -5.68
C ASP A 71 -0.78 -9.26 -5.79
N LEU A 72 -1.26 -9.34 -7.04
CA LEU A 72 -2.68 -9.28 -7.38
C LEU A 72 -3.47 -10.49 -6.85
N ALA A 73 -2.84 -11.66 -6.85
CA ALA A 73 -3.45 -12.90 -6.37
C ALA A 73 -3.68 -12.89 -4.85
N TYR A 74 -2.94 -12.08 -4.11
CA TYR A 74 -3.11 -11.85 -2.67
C TYR A 74 -3.94 -10.59 -2.37
N GLY A 75 -3.63 -9.47 -3.05
CA GLY A 75 -4.11 -8.14 -2.71
C GLY A 75 -5.48 -7.77 -3.27
N LEU A 76 -6.00 -8.51 -4.26
CA LEU A 76 -7.35 -8.28 -4.76
C LEU A 76 -8.39 -9.10 -3.99
N PRO A 77 -9.61 -8.58 -3.76
CA PRO A 77 -10.71 -9.39 -3.28
C PRO A 77 -10.92 -10.63 -4.16
N GLU A 78 -11.10 -11.81 -3.54
CA GLU A 78 -11.28 -13.06 -4.29
C GLU A 78 -12.48 -12.99 -5.25
N SER A 79 -13.50 -12.24 -4.89
CA SER A 79 -14.71 -12.02 -5.70
C SER A 79 -14.46 -11.26 -7.01
N ILE A 80 -13.27 -10.70 -7.22
CA ILE A 80 -12.86 -10.10 -8.51
C ILE A 80 -12.52 -11.19 -9.53
N GLY A 81 -12.04 -12.37 -9.09
CA GLY A 81 -11.80 -13.50 -9.97
C GLY A 81 -10.44 -13.49 -10.67
N PHE A 82 -9.47 -12.67 -10.24
CA PHE A 82 -8.16 -12.55 -10.90
C PHE A 82 -7.44 -13.90 -11.06
N LYS A 83 -7.44 -14.74 -10.01
CA LYS A 83 -6.75 -16.05 -10.06
C LYS A 83 -7.32 -16.95 -11.15
N ASP A 84 -8.63 -17.03 -11.24
CA ASP A 84 -9.30 -17.89 -12.21
C ASP A 84 -9.11 -17.34 -13.64
N ALA A 85 -9.23 -16.03 -13.81
CA ALA A 85 -9.03 -15.37 -15.11
C ALA A 85 -7.59 -15.50 -15.61
N SER A 86 -6.60 -15.55 -14.72
CA SER A 86 -5.18 -15.67 -15.11
C SER A 86 -4.85 -16.94 -15.87
N TYR A 87 -5.60 -18.03 -15.66
CA TYR A 87 -5.43 -19.27 -16.42
C TYR A 87 -5.76 -19.15 -17.91
N ASN A 88 -6.49 -18.09 -18.30
CA ASN A 88 -6.81 -17.82 -19.70
C ASN A 88 -5.77 -16.94 -20.41
N VAL A 89 -4.78 -16.43 -19.67
CA VAL A 89 -3.69 -15.62 -20.21
C VAL A 89 -2.58 -16.54 -20.69
N PRO A 90 -2.24 -16.55 -22.01
CA PRO A 90 -1.24 -17.47 -22.58
C PRO A 90 0.17 -17.31 -22.00
N LEU A 91 0.51 -16.11 -21.51
CA LEU A 91 1.86 -15.82 -21.04
C LEU A 91 1.85 -14.77 -19.92
N ILE A 92 2.35 -15.17 -18.75
CA ILE A 92 2.48 -14.28 -17.58
C ILE A 92 3.94 -14.16 -17.20
N PHE A 93 4.47 -12.94 -17.24
CA PHE A 93 5.80 -12.59 -16.75
C PHE A 93 5.70 -11.88 -15.40
N SER A 94 6.50 -12.27 -14.44
CA SER A 94 6.63 -11.57 -13.17
C SER A 94 8.05 -11.05 -12.96
N PHE A 95 8.19 -9.75 -12.74
CA PHE A 95 9.44 -9.15 -12.27
C PHE A 95 9.43 -9.18 -10.73
N ALA A 96 9.95 -10.24 -10.16
CA ALA A 96 9.91 -10.48 -8.73
C ALA A 96 11.28 -10.89 -8.19
N ASN A 97 11.65 -10.40 -7.01
CA ASN A 97 12.82 -10.82 -6.25
C ASN A 97 12.49 -11.80 -5.12
N THR A 98 11.20 -11.99 -4.86
CA THR A 98 10.65 -12.99 -3.92
C THR A 98 9.46 -13.67 -4.57
N ILE A 99 9.29 -14.96 -4.30
CA ILE A 99 8.12 -15.69 -4.80
C ILE A 99 6.93 -15.36 -3.88
N ASN A 100 5.95 -14.64 -4.43
CA ASN A 100 4.66 -14.35 -3.81
C ASN A 100 3.54 -15.11 -4.54
N GLU A 101 2.29 -14.89 -4.16
CA GLU A 101 1.12 -15.58 -4.71
C GLU A 101 0.99 -15.38 -6.22
N THR A 102 1.24 -14.17 -6.70
CA THR A 102 1.14 -13.82 -8.13
C THR A 102 2.33 -14.37 -8.92
N SER A 103 3.54 -14.18 -8.44
CA SER A 103 4.73 -14.68 -9.14
C SER A 103 4.78 -16.21 -9.18
N ALA A 104 4.17 -16.91 -8.21
CA ALA A 104 4.04 -18.36 -8.22
C ALA A 104 3.09 -18.88 -9.31
N MET A 105 2.25 -18.02 -9.91
CA MET A 105 1.36 -18.33 -11.02
C MET A 105 1.97 -17.95 -12.38
N ALA A 106 3.10 -17.26 -12.40
CA ALA A 106 3.72 -16.80 -13.64
C ALA A 106 4.41 -17.95 -14.40
N ASP A 107 4.36 -17.88 -15.73
CA ASP A 107 5.08 -18.80 -16.62
C ASP A 107 6.58 -18.54 -16.59
N LEU A 108 6.97 -17.27 -16.37
CA LEU A 108 8.36 -16.87 -16.27
C LEU A 108 8.55 -15.81 -15.20
N ILE A 109 9.49 -16.08 -14.29
CA ILE A 109 9.95 -15.11 -13.30
C ILE A 109 11.28 -14.53 -13.77
N LEU A 110 11.30 -13.22 -13.97
CA LEU A 110 12.51 -12.46 -14.29
C LEU A 110 12.96 -11.76 -13.00
N PRO A 111 14.02 -12.26 -12.34
CA PRO A 111 14.44 -11.71 -11.06
C PRO A 111 14.95 -10.28 -11.23
N LYS A 112 14.32 -9.35 -10.51
CA LYS A 112 14.71 -7.95 -10.55
C LYS A 112 15.71 -7.59 -9.47
N ASN A 113 16.45 -6.50 -9.71
CA ASN A 113 17.30 -5.89 -8.70
C ASN A 113 16.49 -5.43 -7.48
N SER A 114 17.13 -5.44 -6.32
CA SER A 114 16.61 -4.71 -5.15
C SER A 114 16.70 -3.19 -5.40
N PRO A 115 15.83 -2.37 -4.78
CA PRO A 115 15.93 -0.92 -4.90
C PRO A 115 17.31 -0.33 -4.55
N LEU A 116 18.06 -0.95 -3.63
CA LEU A 116 19.43 -0.52 -3.29
C LEU A 116 20.49 -0.89 -4.33
N GLU A 117 20.15 -1.72 -5.29
CA GLU A 117 21.02 -2.21 -6.37
C GLU A 117 20.75 -1.50 -7.71
N ASP A 118 19.77 -0.58 -7.75
CA ASP A 118 19.27 -0.03 -9.00
C ASP A 118 19.34 1.49 -9.07
N TRP A 119 19.27 2.00 -10.31
CA TRP A 119 19.07 3.41 -10.59
C TRP A 119 17.60 3.77 -10.53
N GLY A 120 17.31 5.00 -10.09
CA GLY A 120 15.94 5.49 -10.03
C GLY A 120 15.87 7.02 -10.05
N THR A 121 14.70 7.51 -10.37
CA THR A 121 14.34 8.92 -10.27
C THR A 121 12.87 9.02 -9.91
N ASP A 122 12.49 10.07 -9.20
CA ASP A 122 11.09 10.34 -8.86
C ASP A 122 10.79 11.83 -8.76
N VAL A 123 9.53 12.16 -9.00
CA VAL A 123 8.95 13.46 -8.67
C VAL A 123 7.86 13.21 -7.62
N PRO A 124 8.03 13.64 -6.35
CA PRO A 124 7.07 13.36 -5.31
C PRO A 124 5.69 13.93 -5.62
N MET A 125 4.66 13.10 -5.66
CA MET A 125 3.26 13.56 -5.87
C MET A 125 2.76 14.40 -4.70
N ALA A 126 3.08 13.99 -3.46
CA ALA A 126 2.84 14.76 -2.25
C ALA A 126 4.14 15.43 -1.82
N GLY A 127 4.51 16.50 -2.49
CA GLY A 127 5.79 17.17 -2.32
C GLY A 127 5.77 18.26 -1.26
N PRO A 128 6.91 18.92 -1.06
CA PRO A 128 7.09 19.95 -0.04
C PRO A 128 6.56 21.34 -0.45
N GLY A 129 5.84 21.46 -1.56
CA GLY A 129 5.32 22.73 -2.10
C GLY A 129 6.31 23.49 -2.96
N TYR A 130 7.43 22.89 -3.32
CA TYR A 130 8.40 23.39 -4.30
C TYR A 130 8.88 22.27 -5.21
N GLN A 131 9.53 22.60 -6.32
CA GLN A 131 9.98 21.59 -7.28
C GLN A 131 11.10 20.72 -6.69
N VAL A 132 10.92 19.41 -6.77
CA VAL A 132 11.89 18.39 -6.34
C VAL A 132 11.97 17.31 -7.39
N VAL A 133 13.18 16.84 -7.67
CA VAL A 133 13.45 15.62 -8.44
C VAL A 133 14.44 14.78 -7.63
N GLY A 134 14.03 13.59 -7.23
CA GLY A 134 14.87 12.62 -6.53
C GLY A 134 15.76 11.85 -7.50
N PHE A 135 16.97 11.52 -7.07
CA PHE A 135 17.90 10.66 -7.79
C PHE A 135 18.41 9.56 -6.88
N GLN A 136 18.16 8.34 -7.28
CA GLN A 136 18.68 7.14 -6.63
C GLN A 136 19.81 6.58 -7.47
N GLN A 137 20.93 6.26 -6.83
CA GLN A 137 22.03 5.49 -7.40
C GLN A 137 22.18 4.16 -6.64
N PRO A 138 22.68 3.10 -7.27
CA PRO A 138 23.02 1.87 -6.58
C PRO A 138 24.01 2.15 -5.44
N VAL A 139 23.70 1.67 -4.23
CA VAL A 139 24.59 1.76 -3.06
C VAL A 139 25.27 0.43 -2.76
N VAL A 140 24.75 -0.65 -3.32
CA VAL A 140 25.34 -1.99 -3.29
C VAL A 140 25.29 -2.58 -4.69
N ARG A 141 26.17 -3.55 -4.96
CA ARG A 141 26.12 -4.34 -6.20
C ARG A 141 25.10 -5.46 -6.06
N PRO A 142 24.53 -5.95 -7.18
CA PRO A 142 23.68 -7.12 -7.16
C PRO A 142 24.37 -8.28 -6.44
N PHE A 143 23.61 -8.97 -5.61
CA PHE A 143 24.16 -10.06 -4.80
C PHE A 143 24.69 -11.17 -5.71
N PHE A 144 25.89 -11.70 -5.42
CA PHE A 144 26.63 -12.68 -6.19
C PHE A 144 27.33 -12.22 -7.50
N GLU A 145 27.21 -10.97 -7.92
CA GLU A 145 27.95 -10.48 -9.08
C GLU A 145 29.46 -10.73 -8.96
N ASP A 146 30.04 -10.48 -7.78
CA ASP A 146 31.47 -10.67 -7.51
C ASP A 146 31.90 -12.14 -7.37
N ARG A 147 30.95 -13.09 -7.31
CA ARG A 147 31.23 -14.52 -7.13
C ARG A 147 31.16 -15.29 -8.44
N GLY A 148 30.91 -14.64 -9.56
CA GLY A 148 30.71 -15.29 -10.85
C GLY A 148 29.49 -16.19 -10.92
N GLU A 149 28.61 -16.13 -9.94
CA GLU A 149 27.31 -16.81 -9.94
C GLU A 149 26.28 -15.86 -10.55
N GLU A 150 25.86 -16.15 -11.74
CA GLU A 150 24.84 -15.37 -12.44
C GLU A 150 23.46 -15.76 -11.92
N LEU A 151 22.98 -15.05 -10.89
CA LEU A 151 21.55 -15.07 -10.55
C LEU A 151 20.71 -14.37 -11.63
N GLY A 152 21.37 -13.63 -12.52
CA GLY A 152 20.73 -12.97 -13.65
C GLY A 152 19.74 -11.88 -13.25
N THR A 153 19.90 -11.27 -12.05
CA THR A 153 19.07 -10.13 -11.68
C THR A 153 19.36 -8.93 -12.58
N LYS A 154 18.34 -8.20 -12.94
CA LYS A 154 18.44 -7.03 -13.80
C LYS A 154 17.38 -6.00 -13.42
N SER A 155 17.66 -4.71 -13.67
CA SER A 155 16.66 -3.65 -13.60
C SER A 155 15.45 -4.00 -14.47
N VAL A 156 14.24 -3.75 -13.96
CA VAL A 156 13.00 -3.88 -14.75
C VAL A 156 13.06 -2.96 -15.97
N SER A 157 13.48 -1.72 -15.77
CA SER A 157 13.60 -0.73 -16.85
C SER A 157 14.58 -1.20 -17.94
N ASP A 158 15.79 -1.68 -17.57
CA ASP A 158 16.76 -2.20 -18.53
C ASP A 158 16.27 -3.48 -19.21
N SER A 159 15.47 -4.29 -18.52
CA SER A 159 14.86 -5.50 -19.11
C SER A 159 13.84 -5.12 -20.18
N LEU A 160 12.97 -4.16 -19.88
CA LEU A 160 11.99 -3.65 -20.84
C LEU A 160 12.64 -2.94 -22.02
N MET A 161 13.65 -2.10 -21.79
CA MET A 161 14.44 -1.46 -22.86
C MET A 161 15.11 -2.51 -23.75
N GLY A 162 15.68 -3.58 -23.15
CA GLY A 162 16.29 -4.68 -23.91
C GLY A 162 15.27 -5.50 -24.72
N ILE A 163 14.06 -5.69 -24.21
CA ILE A 163 12.97 -6.33 -24.95
C ILE A 163 12.52 -5.45 -26.11
N ALA A 164 12.30 -4.16 -25.87
CA ALA A 164 11.92 -3.21 -26.89
C ALA A 164 12.95 -3.14 -28.04
N ALA A 165 14.24 -3.09 -27.69
CA ALA A 165 15.31 -3.10 -28.68
C ALA A 165 15.32 -4.37 -29.55
N LYS A 166 15.03 -5.55 -28.95
CA LYS A 166 14.93 -6.81 -29.71
C LYS A 166 13.68 -6.89 -30.59
N LEU A 167 12.63 -6.21 -30.21
CA LEU A 167 11.38 -6.10 -30.97
C LEU A 167 11.39 -4.93 -31.96
N GLU A 168 12.52 -4.20 -32.06
CA GLU A 168 12.69 -3.03 -32.91
C GLU A 168 11.63 -1.94 -32.61
N LEU A 169 11.23 -1.80 -31.32
CA LEU A 169 10.30 -0.78 -30.87
C LEU A 169 11.05 0.50 -30.47
N GLU A 170 10.64 1.63 -31.00
CA GLU A 170 11.14 2.94 -30.61
C GLU A 170 10.43 3.40 -29.32
N LEU A 171 11.18 3.57 -28.25
CA LEU A 171 10.65 4.03 -26.96
C LEU A 171 10.66 5.56 -26.80
N GLY A 172 11.27 6.29 -27.75
CA GLY A 172 11.47 7.73 -27.62
C GLY A 172 12.41 8.16 -26.46
N LEU A 173 13.15 7.21 -25.89
CA LEU A 173 14.07 7.44 -24.79
C LEU A 173 15.50 7.57 -25.32
N GLU A 174 16.24 8.57 -24.82
CA GLU A 174 17.65 8.73 -25.13
C GLU A 174 18.52 7.88 -24.18
N GLY A 175 19.28 6.94 -24.74
CA GLY A 175 20.19 6.07 -24.00
C GLY A 175 19.95 4.58 -24.25
N THR A 176 20.90 3.75 -23.84
CA THR A 176 20.84 2.30 -23.96
C THR A 176 20.55 1.59 -22.65
N THR A 177 20.69 2.29 -21.54
CA THR A 177 20.41 1.83 -20.19
C THR A 177 19.50 2.81 -19.45
N PHE A 178 18.80 2.35 -18.42
CA PHE A 178 17.99 3.24 -17.60
C PHE A 178 18.82 4.29 -16.87
N LYS A 179 20.09 3.98 -16.53
CA LYS A 179 21.03 4.98 -16.04
C LYS A 179 21.20 6.15 -17.00
N ASP A 180 21.35 5.88 -18.31
CA ASP A 180 21.49 6.92 -19.32
C ASP A 180 20.25 7.82 -19.36
N VAL A 181 19.06 7.23 -19.26
CA VAL A 181 17.78 7.96 -19.20
C VAL A 181 17.74 8.90 -17.98
N VAL A 182 18.12 8.40 -16.80
CA VAL A 182 18.18 9.19 -15.57
C VAL A 182 19.21 10.32 -15.68
N GLU A 183 20.37 10.04 -16.27
CA GLU A 183 21.43 11.04 -16.48
C GLU A 183 21.00 12.12 -17.47
N ASN A 184 20.26 11.76 -18.53
CA ASN A 184 19.71 12.73 -19.49
C ASN A 184 18.65 13.63 -18.85
N GLY A 185 17.78 13.09 -18.00
CA GLY A 185 16.85 13.89 -17.19
C GLY A 185 17.58 14.89 -16.28
N ALA A 186 18.70 14.47 -15.68
CA ALA A 186 19.54 15.38 -14.89
C ALA A 186 20.21 16.47 -15.75
N ARG A 187 20.52 16.18 -17.00
CA ARG A 187 21.08 17.17 -17.94
C ARG A 187 20.11 18.29 -18.23
N GLN A 188 18.84 17.98 -18.43
CA GLN A 188 17.77 18.97 -18.58
C GLN A 188 17.66 19.88 -17.35
N LEU A 189 17.77 19.32 -16.14
CA LEU A 189 17.80 20.13 -14.91
C LEU A 189 19.03 21.06 -14.83
N PHE A 190 20.18 20.61 -15.31
CA PHE A 190 21.39 21.43 -15.40
C PHE A 190 21.19 22.65 -16.31
N GLU A 191 20.51 22.47 -17.45
CA GLU A 191 20.23 23.54 -18.42
C GLU A 191 19.33 24.65 -17.86
N LEU A 192 18.51 24.35 -16.85
CA LEU A 192 17.69 25.32 -16.14
C LEU A 192 18.54 26.38 -15.42
N SER A 193 19.82 26.14 -15.16
CA SER A 193 20.76 27.04 -14.48
C SER A 193 20.29 27.60 -13.13
N ARG A 194 19.41 26.83 -12.43
CA ARG A 194 18.81 27.19 -11.14
C ARG A 194 18.71 26.00 -10.20
N GLY A 195 18.26 26.21 -8.99
CA GLY A 195 17.99 25.16 -8.00
C GLY A 195 19.13 24.94 -7.00
N SER A 196 19.06 23.79 -6.30
CA SER A 196 19.90 23.46 -5.16
C SER A 196 21.37 23.15 -5.49
N VAL A 197 21.66 22.79 -6.74
CA VAL A 197 23.01 22.47 -7.21
C VAL A 197 23.41 23.47 -8.29
N LYS A 198 24.48 24.21 -8.03
CA LYS A 198 25.10 25.13 -9.00
C LYS A 198 26.48 24.60 -9.37
N ALA A 199 26.71 24.37 -10.65
CA ALA A 199 27.98 23.85 -11.16
C ALA A 199 28.35 24.51 -12.47
N ARG A 200 29.66 24.49 -12.81
CA ARG A 200 30.17 25.07 -14.05
C ARG A 200 29.96 24.15 -15.26
N ASP A 201 29.90 22.85 -15.02
CA ASP A 201 29.73 21.83 -16.05
C ASP A 201 28.77 20.73 -15.54
N PHE A 202 28.29 19.95 -16.47
CA PHE A 202 27.33 18.90 -16.18
C PHE A 202 27.90 17.80 -15.25
N ARG A 203 29.18 17.44 -15.37
CA ARG A 203 29.77 16.41 -14.53
C ARG A 203 29.77 16.79 -13.05
N ALA A 204 30.14 18.06 -12.79
CA ALA A 204 30.09 18.59 -11.42
C ALA A 204 28.65 18.71 -10.91
N PHE A 205 27.69 19.07 -11.78
CA PHE A 205 26.27 19.08 -11.44
C PHE A 205 25.75 17.68 -11.10
N TRP A 206 26.01 16.71 -11.96
CA TRP A 206 25.62 15.31 -11.77
C TRP A 206 26.14 14.74 -10.46
N THR A 207 27.43 14.93 -10.18
CA THR A 207 28.02 14.55 -8.89
C THR A 207 27.31 15.23 -7.72
N GLY A 208 26.99 16.51 -7.84
CA GLY A 208 26.31 17.26 -6.81
C GLY A 208 24.88 16.80 -6.50
N VAL A 209 24.10 16.45 -7.53
CA VAL A 209 22.74 15.92 -7.34
C VAL A 209 22.76 14.53 -6.73
N LEU A 210 23.69 13.66 -7.15
CA LEU A 210 23.86 12.32 -6.57
C LEU A 210 24.29 12.37 -5.09
N GLN A 211 25.21 13.27 -4.73
CA GLN A 211 25.63 13.46 -3.33
C GLN A 211 24.50 13.93 -2.42
N ARG A 212 23.53 14.66 -2.97
CA ARG A 212 22.37 15.19 -2.24
C ARG A 212 21.14 14.30 -2.30
N GLY A 213 21.14 13.28 -3.15
CA GLY A 213 19.98 12.43 -3.43
C GLY A 213 18.91 13.10 -4.29
N GLY A 214 19.18 14.31 -4.83
CA GLY A 214 18.21 15.00 -5.67
C GLY A 214 18.57 16.44 -6.00
N TRP A 215 17.67 17.04 -6.77
CA TRP A 215 17.64 18.45 -7.09
C TRP A 215 16.33 19.06 -6.59
N TRP A 216 16.37 20.28 -6.08
CA TRP A 216 15.18 21.04 -5.67
C TRP A 216 15.37 22.54 -5.89
N ASP A 217 14.26 23.24 -6.05
CA ASP A 217 14.23 24.68 -6.19
C ASP A 217 13.21 25.30 -5.23
N THR A 218 13.71 25.95 -4.19
CA THR A 218 12.89 26.63 -3.17
C THR A 218 12.52 28.06 -3.57
N THR A 219 13.05 28.59 -4.69
CA THR A 219 12.57 29.87 -5.20
C THR A 219 11.14 29.69 -5.65
N SER A 220 10.23 30.42 -4.99
CA SER A 220 8.79 30.17 -5.06
C SER A 220 8.26 30.19 -6.49
N ILE A 221 8.13 29.04 -7.06
CA ILE A 221 7.21 28.84 -8.17
C ILE A 221 5.86 28.64 -7.50
N VAL A 222 5.15 29.74 -7.28
CA VAL A 222 3.75 29.66 -6.86
C VAL A 222 3.06 28.80 -7.90
N SER A 223 2.47 27.69 -7.46
CA SER A 223 1.68 26.87 -8.35
C SER A 223 0.72 27.78 -9.12
N SER A 224 0.77 27.73 -10.44
CA SER A 224 -0.14 28.45 -11.31
C SER A 224 -1.57 27.92 -11.22
N VAL A 225 -1.78 26.83 -10.49
CA VAL A 225 -3.09 26.23 -10.24
C VAL A 225 -3.91 27.19 -9.42
N LYS A 226 -4.89 27.82 -10.08
CA LYS A 226 -5.89 28.63 -9.37
C LYS A 226 -6.87 27.69 -8.68
N PRO A 227 -7.13 27.89 -7.37
CA PRO A 227 -8.15 27.15 -6.69
C PRO A 227 -9.49 27.28 -7.44
N ALA A 228 -10.09 26.19 -7.81
CA ALA A 228 -11.40 26.19 -8.45
C ALA A 228 -12.47 25.76 -7.46
N VAL A 229 -13.59 26.52 -7.43
CA VAL A 229 -14.76 26.11 -6.66
C VAL A 229 -15.35 24.87 -7.32
N ARG A 230 -15.44 23.78 -6.57
CA ARG A 230 -16.22 22.60 -6.98
C ARG A 230 -17.60 22.68 -6.34
N LYS A 231 -18.63 22.52 -7.16
CA LYS A 231 -19.98 22.35 -6.61
C LYS A 231 -19.99 21.06 -5.80
N LEU A 232 -20.45 21.16 -4.55
CA LEU A 232 -20.79 19.99 -3.77
C LEU A 232 -22.02 19.32 -4.40
N PRO A 233 -22.13 17.99 -4.36
CA PRO A 233 -23.34 17.32 -4.78
C PRO A 233 -24.51 17.82 -3.93
N GLU A 234 -25.66 18.07 -4.55
CA GLU A 234 -26.88 18.55 -3.86
C GLU A 234 -27.39 17.50 -2.86
N GLN A 235 -27.15 16.24 -3.15
CA GLN A 235 -27.45 15.11 -2.26
C GLN A 235 -26.25 14.20 -2.19
N ILE A 236 -25.89 13.83 -0.96
CA ILE A 236 -24.90 12.79 -0.70
C ILE A 236 -25.69 11.48 -0.62
N ALA A 237 -25.35 10.52 -1.49
CA ALA A 237 -25.97 9.20 -1.45
C ALA A 237 -25.71 8.52 -0.10
N ASP A 238 -26.71 7.82 0.41
CA ASP A 238 -26.55 6.99 1.60
C ASP A 238 -25.52 5.89 1.35
N PRO A 239 -24.73 5.51 2.37
CA PRO A 239 -23.74 4.45 2.22
C PRO A 239 -24.45 3.11 1.95
N GLU A 240 -23.99 2.40 0.93
CA GLU A 240 -24.47 1.08 0.62
C GLU A 240 -23.48 0.01 1.09
N PHE A 241 -23.98 -0.97 1.81
CA PHE A 241 -23.18 -2.08 2.34
C PHE A 241 -23.43 -3.38 1.56
N ALA A 242 -22.40 -4.21 1.51
CA ALA A 242 -22.46 -5.55 0.92
C ALA A 242 -22.83 -6.58 1.98
N GLY A 243 -24.01 -7.14 1.88
CA GLY A 243 -24.57 -8.13 2.78
C GLY A 243 -25.73 -7.59 3.62
N PRO A 244 -26.63 -8.47 4.07
CA PRO A 244 -27.78 -8.10 4.88
C PRO A 244 -27.38 -7.76 6.30
N ASP A 245 -28.25 -7.00 6.97
CA ASP A 245 -28.21 -6.87 8.43
C ASP A 245 -28.71 -8.16 9.09
N GLY A 246 -28.15 -8.49 10.24
CA GLY A 246 -28.53 -9.70 10.98
C GLY A 246 -27.86 -9.80 12.34
N ALA A 247 -28.23 -10.83 13.10
CA ALA A 247 -27.58 -11.12 14.36
C ALA A 247 -26.09 -11.43 14.13
N ASN A 248 -25.22 -10.87 14.96
CA ASN A 248 -23.76 -11.00 14.89
C ASN A 248 -23.15 -10.55 13.55
N THR A 249 -23.80 -9.59 12.86
CA THR A 249 -23.31 -8.95 11.65
C THR A 249 -22.71 -7.60 11.98
N PHE A 250 -21.53 -7.33 11.44
CA PHE A 250 -20.71 -6.15 11.71
C PHE A 250 -20.19 -5.56 10.42
N ASN A 251 -19.93 -4.25 10.41
CA ASN A 251 -19.20 -3.60 9.36
C ASN A 251 -17.70 -3.89 9.54
N LEU A 252 -17.05 -4.44 8.51
CA LEU A 252 -15.63 -4.71 8.53
C LEU A 252 -14.85 -3.48 8.06
N ILE A 253 -13.88 -3.06 8.85
CA ILE A 253 -12.88 -2.05 8.50
C ILE A 253 -11.52 -2.72 8.43
N PRO A 254 -11.03 -3.08 7.24
CA PRO A 254 -9.64 -3.52 7.09
C PRO A 254 -8.70 -2.32 7.19
N PHE A 255 -7.51 -2.51 7.73
CA PHE A 255 -6.49 -1.47 7.81
C PHE A 255 -5.10 -2.04 7.53
N SER A 256 -4.21 -1.23 6.93
CA SER A 256 -2.84 -1.63 6.66
C SER A 256 -2.05 -1.83 7.95
N SER A 257 -1.28 -2.92 8.02
CA SER A 257 -0.33 -3.11 9.11
C SER A 257 0.80 -2.09 9.02
N SER A 258 1.16 -1.47 10.15
CA SER A 258 2.26 -0.51 10.20
C SER A 258 3.64 -1.12 9.86
N SER A 259 3.81 -2.43 10.05
CA SER A 259 5.05 -3.14 9.75
C SER A 259 4.99 -3.90 8.41
N LEU A 260 3.88 -4.58 8.14
CA LEU A 260 3.75 -5.45 6.98
C LEU A 260 3.24 -4.72 5.74
N GLY A 261 2.74 -3.47 5.90
CA GLY A 261 2.07 -2.75 4.83
C GLY A 261 0.79 -3.46 4.39
N GLU A 262 0.66 -3.72 3.11
CA GLU A 262 -0.43 -4.50 2.53
C GLU A 262 -0.05 -5.98 2.31
N GLY A 263 1.11 -6.41 2.83
CA GLY A 263 1.62 -7.78 2.76
C GLY A 263 2.99 -7.91 2.10
N GLU A 264 3.46 -6.88 1.43
CA GLU A 264 4.74 -6.87 0.70
C GLU A 264 5.95 -7.14 1.60
N ASN A 265 5.85 -6.79 2.90
CA ASN A 265 6.91 -6.98 3.88
C ASN A 265 6.77 -8.27 4.72
N ALA A 266 5.76 -9.09 4.48
CA ALA A 266 5.46 -10.27 5.29
C ALA A 266 6.57 -11.34 5.25
N HIS A 267 7.39 -11.37 4.21
CA HIS A 267 8.51 -12.29 4.07
C HIS A 267 9.72 -11.92 4.95
N LEU A 268 9.74 -10.71 5.53
CA LEU A 268 10.84 -10.20 6.34
C LEU A 268 10.63 -10.52 7.83
N PRO A 269 11.50 -11.31 8.48
CA PRO A 269 11.28 -11.73 9.86
C PRO A 269 11.29 -10.58 10.86
N TRP A 270 12.07 -9.53 10.63
CA TRP A 270 12.09 -8.34 11.48
C TRP A 270 10.80 -7.53 11.37
N MET A 271 10.15 -7.50 10.21
CA MET A 271 8.84 -6.86 10.05
C MET A 271 7.73 -7.68 10.72
N GLN A 272 7.80 -9.01 10.65
CA GLN A 272 6.92 -9.90 11.40
C GLN A 272 7.06 -9.72 12.93
N ALA A 273 8.27 -9.48 13.42
CA ALA A 273 8.56 -9.30 14.84
C ALA A 273 8.29 -7.86 15.32
N MET A 274 8.10 -6.90 14.43
CA MET A 274 7.79 -5.51 14.78
C MET A 274 6.37 -5.41 15.34
N PRO A 275 6.20 -4.94 16.59
CA PRO A 275 4.90 -4.88 17.22
C PRO A 275 4.02 -3.80 16.60
N ASP A 276 2.73 -4.09 16.50
CA ASP A 276 1.73 -3.08 16.21
C ASP A 276 1.74 -1.97 17.27
N PRO A 277 1.70 -0.69 16.90
CA PRO A 277 1.90 0.41 17.87
C PRO A 277 0.76 0.56 18.87
N ILE A 278 -0.43 0.02 18.62
CA ILE A 278 -1.59 0.11 19.51
C ILE A 278 -1.75 -1.16 20.33
N THR A 279 -1.76 -2.31 19.67
CA THR A 279 -2.04 -3.61 20.32
C THR A 279 -0.79 -4.33 20.80
N SER A 280 0.39 -3.90 20.34
CA SER A 280 1.68 -4.60 20.45
C SER A 280 1.68 -6.05 19.90
N ALA A 281 0.68 -6.42 19.12
CA ALA A 281 0.57 -7.73 18.49
C ALA A 281 1.60 -7.93 17.36
N THR A 282 2.00 -9.18 17.17
CA THR A 282 2.99 -9.60 16.17
C THR A 282 2.61 -10.96 15.58
N TRP A 283 3.15 -11.32 14.42
CA TRP A 283 3.11 -12.67 13.82
C TRP A 283 1.74 -13.25 13.48
N GLN A 284 0.64 -12.59 13.83
CA GLN A 284 -0.72 -13.13 13.68
C GLN A 284 -1.66 -12.07 13.12
N THR A 285 -2.83 -12.52 12.66
CA THR A 285 -3.97 -11.66 12.37
C THR A 285 -4.92 -11.68 13.55
N TRP A 286 -5.36 -10.50 13.98
CA TRP A 286 -6.34 -10.35 15.04
C TRP A 286 -7.57 -9.60 14.55
N ILE A 287 -8.65 -9.70 15.29
CA ILE A 287 -9.87 -8.92 15.07
C ILE A 287 -10.13 -8.05 16.29
N GLU A 288 -10.23 -6.76 16.09
CA GLU A 288 -10.58 -5.79 17.11
C GLU A 288 -12.09 -5.69 17.23
N ILE A 289 -12.61 -5.90 18.43
CA ILE A 289 -14.03 -5.93 18.73
C ILE A 289 -14.29 -5.01 19.91
N ASN A 290 -15.37 -4.20 19.85
CA ASN A 290 -15.78 -3.37 20.98
C ASN A 290 -15.95 -4.22 22.26
N ASN A 291 -15.45 -3.73 23.41
CA ASN A 291 -15.48 -4.48 24.68
C ASN A 291 -16.88 -4.95 25.08
N LYS A 292 -17.90 -4.08 24.97
CA LYS A 292 -19.30 -4.43 25.30
C LYS A 292 -19.86 -5.45 24.34
N THR A 293 -19.51 -5.35 23.06
CA THR A 293 -19.89 -6.35 22.05
C THR A 293 -19.23 -7.70 22.34
N ALA A 294 -17.94 -7.70 22.69
CA ALA A 294 -17.20 -8.90 23.07
C ALA A 294 -17.84 -9.59 24.31
N GLU A 295 -18.19 -8.82 25.34
CA GLU A 295 -18.92 -9.32 26.52
C GLU A 295 -20.26 -9.95 26.14
N GLN A 296 -21.07 -9.29 25.30
CA GLN A 296 -22.36 -9.80 24.82
C GLN A 296 -22.23 -11.10 24.05
N LEU A 297 -21.18 -11.25 23.26
CA LEU A 297 -20.87 -12.44 22.46
C LEU A 297 -20.06 -13.49 23.24
N GLN A 298 -19.74 -13.23 24.51
CA GLN A 298 -18.89 -14.06 25.36
C GLN A 298 -17.51 -14.33 24.70
N ILE A 299 -16.98 -13.32 24.02
CA ILE A 299 -15.67 -13.34 23.38
C ILE A 299 -14.64 -12.73 24.33
N THR A 300 -13.53 -13.43 24.52
CA THR A 300 -12.38 -12.97 25.29
C THR A 300 -11.14 -12.90 24.41
N GLU A 301 -10.10 -12.21 24.85
CA GLU A 301 -8.83 -12.17 24.15
C GLU A 301 -8.27 -13.60 23.96
N GLY A 302 -7.86 -13.92 22.75
CA GLY A 302 -7.32 -15.23 22.41
C GLY A 302 -8.36 -16.21 21.84
N ASP A 303 -9.65 -15.94 21.97
CA ASP A 303 -10.66 -16.75 21.30
C ASP A 303 -10.46 -16.71 19.78
N VAL A 304 -10.56 -17.84 19.11
CA VAL A 304 -10.52 -17.91 17.65
C VAL A 304 -11.90 -17.59 17.11
N ILE A 305 -11.96 -16.57 16.25
CA ILE A 305 -13.18 -16.11 15.61
C ILE A 305 -13.13 -16.48 14.12
N LYS A 306 -14.17 -17.15 13.67
CA LYS A 306 -14.41 -17.34 12.25
C LYS A 306 -15.18 -16.12 11.73
N VAL A 307 -14.61 -15.46 10.72
CA VAL A 307 -15.18 -14.27 10.08
C VAL A 307 -15.65 -14.65 8.69
N LEU A 308 -16.91 -14.50 8.43
CA LEU A 308 -17.59 -14.85 7.18
C LEU A 308 -18.05 -13.57 6.48
N SER A 309 -17.85 -13.46 5.16
CA SER A 309 -18.49 -12.40 4.40
C SER A 309 -20.01 -12.58 4.43
N ALA A 310 -20.75 -11.55 4.77
CA ALA A 310 -22.21 -11.62 4.79
C ALA A 310 -22.82 -11.70 3.37
N GLN A 311 -22.04 -11.40 2.34
CA GLN A 311 -22.48 -11.47 0.94
C GLN A 311 -22.41 -12.90 0.35
N GLY A 312 -21.58 -13.79 0.91
CA GLY A 312 -21.53 -15.20 0.55
C GLY A 312 -21.03 -15.52 -0.87
N THR A 313 -20.22 -14.64 -1.49
CA THR A 313 -19.66 -14.84 -2.84
C THR A 313 -18.19 -15.24 -2.77
N GLY A 314 -17.82 -16.31 -3.51
CA GLY A 314 -16.47 -16.87 -3.53
C GLY A 314 -16.23 -17.95 -2.45
N LYS A 315 -15.16 -18.74 -2.61
CA LYS A 315 -14.83 -19.85 -1.71
C LYS A 315 -14.45 -19.35 -0.32
N SER A 316 -13.56 -18.36 -0.23
CA SER A 316 -13.13 -17.79 1.05
C SER A 316 -14.26 -17.06 1.78
N SER A 317 -15.24 -16.51 1.07
CA SER A 317 -16.40 -15.89 1.71
C SER A 317 -17.35 -16.90 2.35
N THR A 318 -17.44 -18.13 1.81
CA THR A 318 -18.24 -19.22 2.38
C THR A 318 -17.49 -19.99 3.47
N GLU A 319 -16.19 -20.21 3.31
CA GLU A 319 -15.34 -20.85 4.30
C GLU A 319 -14.93 -19.89 5.43
N GLY A 320 -14.83 -18.58 5.13
CA GLY A 320 -14.41 -17.54 6.06
C GLY A 320 -12.91 -17.58 6.38
N ILE A 321 -12.47 -16.61 7.15
CA ILE A 321 -11.10 -16.56 7.70
C ILE A 321 -11.14 -16.78 9.22
N ARG A 322 -10.04 -17.28 9.78
CA ARG A 322 -9.89 -17.48 11.23
C ARG A 322 -8.89 -16.49 11.78
N VAL A 323 -9.30 -15.72 12.78
CA VAL A 323 -8.50 -14.66 13.40
C VAL A 323 -8.60 -14.74 14.91
N ILE A 324 -7.67 -14.11 15.63
CA ILE A 324 -7.63 -14.12 17.10
C ILE A 324 -8.35 -12.87 17.62
N ALA A 325 -9.25 -13.05 18.57
CA ALA A 325 -10.00 -11.94 19.15
C ALA A 325 -9.12 -11.03 20.02
N TYR A 326 -9.33 -9.73 19.85
CA TYR A 326 -8.75 -8.68 20.67
C TYR A 326 -9.84 -7.67 21.05
N PRO A 327 -10.45 -7.76 22.24
CA PRO A 327 -11.37 -6.74 22.73
C PRO A 327 -10.68 -5.40 22.86
N HIS A 328 -11.21 -4.36 22.19
CA HIS A 328 -10.59 -3.05 22.09
C HIS A 328 -11.59 -1.93 22.38
N PRO A 329 -11.31 -1.03 23.38
CA PRO A 329 -12.27 -0.01 23.80
C PRO A 329 -12.48 1.09 22.75
N GLY A 330 -11.54 1.29 21.83
CA GLY A 330 -11.63 2.32 20.78
C GLY A 330 -12.50 1.94 19.58
N ILE A 331 -12.91 0.67 19.46
CA ILE A 331 -13.76 0.22 18.35
C ILE A 331 -15.24 0.54 18.69
N PRO A 332 -15.98 1.22 17.80
CA PRO A 332 -17.40 1.49 18.02
C PRO A 332 -18.25 0.22 17.93
N PRO A 333 -19.42 0.16 18.62
CA PRO A 333 -20.35 -0.94 18.45
C PRO A 333 -20.81 -1.11 16.99
N GLY A 334 -21.00 -2.34 16.54
CA GLY A 334 -21.39 -2.65 15.16
C GLY A 334 -20.27 -2.63 14.13
N VAL A 335 -19.05 -2.35 14.57
CA VAL A 335 -17.84 -2.35 13.72
C VAL A 335 -16.84 -3.36 14.25
N VAL A 336 -16.09 -3.98 13.37
CA VAL A 336 -14.89 -4.77 13.67
C VAL A 336 -13.75 -4.34 12.75
N SER A 337 -12.52 -4.36 13.25
CA SER A 337 -11.33 -4.03 12.46
C SER A 337 -10.37 -5.20 12.40
N ILE A 338 -9.73 -5.39 11.25
CA ILE A 338 -8.75 -6.47 11.04
C ILE A 338 -7.58 -5.92 10.23
N PRO A 339 -6.31 -6.09 10.69
CA PRO A 339 -5.16 -5.69 9.90
C PRO A 339 -4.98 -6.60 8.69
N ILE A 340 -4.62 -6.01 7.55
CA ILE A 340 -4.14 -6.71 6.36
C ILE A 340 -2.64 -6.96 6.46
N GLY A 341 -2.09 -7.82 5.60
CA GLY A 341 -0.66 -8.07 5.48
C GLY A 341 -0.21 -9.47 5.92
N GLN A 342 -1.13 -10.29 6.46
CA GLN A 342 -0.88 -11.70 6.80
C GLN A 342 -1.74 -12.64 5.94
N GLY A 343 -1.53 -13.95 6.10
CA GLY A 343 -2.33 -14.98 5.42
C GLY A 343 -1.79 -15.36 4.05
N HIS A 344 -0.50 -15.16 3.83
CA HIS A 344 0.20 -15.61 2.63
C HIS A 344 0.29 -17.13 2.55
N THR A 345 0.20 -17.64 1.34
CA THR A 345 0.42 -19.07 1.01
C THR A 345 1.80 -19.29 0.39
N GLN A 346 2.47 -18.22 0.00
CA GLN A 346 3.80 -18.16 -0.58
C GLN A 346 4.72 -17.23 0.25
N GLY A 347 5.85 -16.80 -0.30
CA GLY A 347 6.75 -15.85 0.37
C GLY A 347 7.71 -16.46 1.40
N GLY A 348 7.81 -17.77 1.45
CA GLY A 348 8.75 -18.50 2.31
C GLY A 348 8.30 -18.63 3.77
N ARG A 349 9.20 -19.16 4.62
CA ARG A 349 8.88 -19.63 5.98
C ARG A 349 8.37 -18.58 6.96
N TYR A 350 8.57 -17.30 6.68
CA TYR A 350 8.18 -16.21 7.59
C TYR A 350 6.81 -15.64 7.28
N SER A 351 6.32 -15.74 6.04
CA SER A 351 5.00 -15.29 5.61
C SER A 351 3.98 -16.41 5.45
N LYS A 352 4.45 -17.56 4.94
CA LYS A 352 3.58 -18.68 4.62
C LYS A 352 2.87 -19.24 5.86
N ASP A 353 1.55 -19.47 5.72
CA ASP A 353 0.67 -20.10 6.73
C ASP A 353 0.62 -19.33 8.06
N ARG A 354 0.82 -18.00 8.03
CA ARG A 354 0.69 -17.13 9.19
C ARG A 354 -0.52 -16.22 9.06
N GLY A 355 -1.33 -16.17 10.12
CA GLY A 355 -2.53 -15.35 10.17
C GLY A 355 -3.53 -15.71 9.08
N ALA A 356 -4.25 -14.71 8.58
CA ALA A 356 -5.30 -14.85 7.58
C ALA A 356 -5.30 -13.64 6.62
N ASN A 357 -5.62 -13.89 5.34
CA ASN A 357 -5.78 -12.85 4.34
C ASN A 357 -7.19 -12.27 4.39
N VAL A 358 -7.32 -11.07 4.91
CA VAL A 358 -8.58 -10.33 5.01
C VAL A 358 -9.13 -9.92 3.64
N MET A 359 -8.25 -9.68 2.66
CA MET A 359 -8.68 -9.28 1.31
C MET A 359 -9.58 -10.33 0.67
N SER A 360 -9.38 -11.62 0.98
CA SER A 360 -10.14 -12.72 0.41
C SER A 360 -11.64 -12.69 0.73
N ILE A 361 -12.04 -12.06 1.84
CA ILE A 361 -13.45 -11.96 2.26
C ILE A 361 -14.09 -10.61 1.96
N LEU A 362 -13.33 -9.66 1.39
CA LEU A 362 -13.87 -8.37 1.04
C LEU A 362 -14.84 -8.45 -0.13
N SER A 363 -15.85 -7.61 -0.08
CA SER A 363 -16.73 -7.35 -1.22
C SER A 363 -15.96 -6.60 -2.32
N SER A 364 -16.21 -6.96 -3.57
CA SER A 364 -15.71 -6.22 -4.73
C SER A 364 -16.57 -4.98 -5.08
N LYS A 365 -17.37 -4.48 -4.13
CA LYS A 365 -18.18 -3.27 -4.34
C LYS A 365 -17.28 -2.06 -4.57
N LEU A 366 -17.63 -1.28 -5.59
CA LEU A 366 -16.89 -0.08 -5.96
C LEU A 366 -17.65 1.17 -5.54
N ASP A 367 -16.88 2.21 -5.24
CA ASP A 367 -17.40 3.58 -5.19
C ASP A 367 -17.73 4.03 -6.63
N SER A 368 -19.00 4.39 -6.87
CA SER A 368 -19.51 4.69 -8.21
C SER A 368 -18.92 5.94 -8.84
N GLU A 369 -18.35 6.84 -8.05
CA GLU A 369 -17.78 8.09 -8.54
C GLU A 369 -16.28 8.00 -8.86
N THR A 370 -15.56 7.12 -8.14
CA THR A 370 -14.09 7.02 -8.25
C THR A 370 -13.61 5.72 -8.86
N GLY A 371 -14.47 4.70 -8.94
CA GLY A 371 -14.09 3.35 -9.34
C GLY A 371 -13.18 2.64 -8.31
N SER A 372 -12.95 3.23 -7.16
CA SER A 372 -12.13 2.65 -6.10
C SER A 372 -12.88 1.58 -5.32
N LEU A 373 -12.17 0.65 -4.68
CA LEU A 373 -12.78 -0.32 -3.78
C LEU A 373 -13.46 0.40 -2.59
N ALA A 374 -14.70 0.04 -2.33
CA ALA A 374 -15.44 0.56 -1.18
C ALA A 374 -15.04 -0.22 0.09
N TRP A 375 -13.87 0.09 0.65
CA TRP A 375 -13.19 -0.62 1.73
C TRP A 375 -14.06 -0.93 2.96
N GLY A 376 -14.90 0.00 3.38
CA GLY A 376 -15.79 -0.15 4.53
C GLY A 376 -17.17 -0.70 4.19
N SER A 377 -17.42 -1.16 2.96
CA SER A 377 -18.75 -1.63 2.54
C SER A 377 -19.05 -3.08 2.93
N THR A 378 -18.03 -3.85 3.28
CA THR A 378 -18.20 -5.29 3.57
C THR A 378 -18.82 -5.49 4.93
N LYS A 379 -19.92 -6.24 4.99
CA LYS A 379 -20.47 -6.77 6.23
C LYS A 379 -19.97 -8.19 6.46
N VAL A 380 -19.67 -8.50 7.70
CA VAL A 380 -19.19 -9.82 8.12
C VAL A 380 -20.01 -10.36 9.28
N LYS A 381 -20.15 -11.67 9.32
CA LYS A 381 -20.72 -12.41 10.43
C LYS A 381 -19.61 -13.03 11.26
N LEU A 382 -19.71 -12.93 12.57
CA LEU A 382 -18.76 -13.52 13.51
C LEU A 382 -19.31 -14.82 14.10
N GLU A 383 -18.48 -15.86 14.12
CA GLU A 383 -18.75 -17.13 14.78
C GLU A 383 -17.57 -17.47 15.71
N LYS A 384 -17.85 -17.50 17.02
CA LYS A 384 -16.87 -17.95 18.00
C LYS A 384 -16.63 -19.45 17.84
N MET A 385 -15.35 -19.83 17.76
CA MET A 385 -14.95 -21.24 17.68
C MET A 385 -14.59 -21.77 19.08
N ASP A 386 -14.59 -23.10 19.24
CA ASP A 386 -14.17 -23.76 20.48
C ASP A 386 -12.63 -23.80 20.64
N ASP A 387 -11.91 -22.92 19.94
CA ASP A 387 -10.46 -22.89 19.87
C ASP A 387 -9.94 -21.61 20.53
N TRP A 388 -8.80 -21.69 21.19
CA TRP A 388 -8.13 -20.57 21.82
C TRP A 388 -6.66 -20.53 21.39
N LYS A 389 -6.16 -19.35 21.01
CA LYS A 389 -4.76 -19.12 20.68
C LYS A 389 -4.26 -17.86 21.35
N ARG A 390 -3.11 -17.94 21.97
CA ARG A 390 -2.45 -16.76 22.50
C ARG A 390 -2.09 -15.81 21.37
N LEU A 391 -2.55 -14.56 21.45
CA LEU A 391 -2.06 -13.48 20.58
C LEU A 391 -0.66 -13.07 21.08
N PRO A 392 0.41 -13.25 20.28
CA PRO A 392 1.75 -12.79 20.68
C PRO A 392 1.75 -11.27 20.79
N LYS A 393 2.05 -10.76 21.99
CA LYS A 393 2.13 -9.33 22.29
C LYS A 393 3.29 -9.05 23.23
N PHE A 394 3.89 -7.86 23.09
CA PHE A 394 4.99 -7.46 23.99
C PHE A 394 4.52 -6.94 25.34
N GLU A 395 3.34 -6.32 25.42
CA GLU A 395 2.80 -5.71 26.65
C GLU A 395 2.53 -6.71 27.79
N ASN A 396 2.41 -8.00 27.51
CA ASN A 396 2.13 -9.03 28.52
C ASN A 396 3.39 -9.61 29.19
N SER A 397 4.58 -9.17 28.81
CA SER A 397 5.78 -9.46 29.59
C SER A 397 5.77 -8.57 30.82
N LYS A 398 5.20 -9.06 31.93
CA LYS A 398 5.36 -8.36 33.20
C LYS A 398 6.86 -8.32 33.53
N PRO A 399 7.49 -7.13 33.67
CA PRO A 399 8.84 -7.05 34.19
C PRO A 399 8.88 -7.79 35.53
N ASP A 400 9.95 -8.50 35.84
CA ASP A 400 10.09 -9.19 37.14
C ASP A 400 9.91 -8.22 38.30
N LEU A 401 10.21 -6.95 38.10
CA LEU A 401 9.95 -5.83 39.02
C LEU A 401 8.47 -5.60 39.34
N ALA A 402 7.54 -6.04 38.48
CA ALA A 402 6.10 -5.89 38.73
C ALA A 402 5.51 -7.03 39.59
N ARG A 403 6.31 -8.05 39.95
CA ARG A 403 5.91 -9.11 40.87
C ARG A 403 5.98 -8.68 42.34
N ASP A 404 6.69 -7.59 42.62
CA ASP A 404 6.80 -7.06 43.97
C ASP A 404 5.60 -6.12 44.22
N SER A 405 4.60 -6.61 44.95
CA SER A 405 3.33 -5.91 45.25
C SER A 405 3.53 -4.58 45.98
N ASP A 406 4.71 -4.35 46.53
CA ASP A 406 5.01 -3.16 47.33
C ASP A 406 5.66 -2.02 46.54
N HIS A 407 6.06 -2.25 45.28
CA HIS A 407 6.63 -1.22 44.41
C HIS A 407 5.58 -0.72 43.39
N LYS A 408 4.84 0.30 43.79
CA LYS A 408 3.96 1.05 42.84
C LYS A 408 4.82 1.96 41.97
N ILE A 409 5.02 1.57 40.72
CA ILE A 409 5.74 2.37 39.71
C ILE A 409 5.00 3.70 39.41
N ILE A 410 3.68 3.73 39.58
CA ILE A 410 2.86 4.92 39.43
C ILE A 410 2.07 5.18 40.71
N LYS A 411 2.27 6.34 41.32
CA LYS A 411 1.47 6.82 42.46
C LYS A 411 0.28 7.61 41.90
N ILE A 412 -0.92 6.99 41.90
CA ILE A 412 -2.14 7.69 41.61
C ILE A 412 -2.62 8.44 42.84
N THR A 413 -2.59 9.76 42.79
CA THR A 413 -3.14 10.61 43.90
C THR A 413 -4.49 11.13 43.40
N PRO A 414 -5.61 10.76 44.03
CA PRO A 414 -6.91 11.31 43.65
C PRO A 414 -6.93 12.83 43.88
N ILE A 415 -7.42 13.56 42.89
CA ILE A 415 -7.68 14.99 43.01
C ILE A 415 -8.83 15.12 44.00
N LYS A 416 -8.57 15.71 45.16
CA LYS A 416 -9.62 16.07 46.10
C LYS A 416 -10.47 17.19 45.42
N GLU A 417 -11.72 16.90 45.16
CA GLU A 417 -12.69 17.97 44.82
C GLU A 417 -12.66 18.99 45.95
N LYS A 418 -12.36 20.25 45.60
CA LYS A 418 -12.56 21.37 46.53
C LYS A 418 -14.06 21.67 46.50
N HIS A 419 -14.71 21.41 47.66
CA HIS A 419 -16.05 21.97 47.95
C HIS A 419 -15.99 23.49 48.06
#